data_addd0181b2f930f376a53542dbc99c30
#
_entry.id   addd0181b2f930f376a53542dbc99c30
#
_cell.length_a   1.000
_cell.length_b   1.000
_cell.length_c   1.000
_cell.angle_alpha   90.00
_cell.angle_beta   90.00
_cell.angle_gamma   90.00
#
_symmetry.space_group_name_H-M   'P 1'
#
loop_
_entity.id
_entity.type
_entity.pdbx_description
1 polymer ?
#
loop_
_entity_poly.entity_id
_entity_poly.type
_entity_poly.pdbx_seq_one_letter_code
_entity_poly.pdbx_strand_id
1 'polypeptide(L)'
;SALAARDPGNSEWQRDLSVSHNKVGDMLAATGDGAGALAAYREGMAISSALAARDPGNSEWQRDLSVSHNKVGDMLAATGDGAGALAAY
;
A
#
# COMPACT_ATOMS: atom_id res chain seq x y z
N SER A 1 -7.66 -10.15 4.25
CA SER A 1 -8.92 -10.80 4.63
C SER A 1 -8.76 -12.32 4.64
N ALA A 2 -9.65 -13.02 5.35
CA ALA A 2 -9.66 -14.48 5.37
C ALA A 2 -9.90 -15.07 3.97
N LEU A 3 -10.70 -14.41 3.16
CA LEU A 3 -10.96 -14.84 1.78
C LEU A 3 -9.71 -14.72 0.92
N ALA A 4 -8.95 -13.64 1.05
CA ALA A 4 -7.70 -13.47 0.32
C ALA A 4 -6.66 -14.53 0.72
N ALA A 5 -6.62 -14.90 2.00
CA ALA A 5 -5.73 -15.94 2.49
C ALA A 5 -6.12 -17.33 1.97
N ARG A 6 -7.41 -17.59 1.78
CA ARG A 6 -7.91 -18.87 1.26
C ARG A 6 -7.73 -19.02 -0.25
N ASP A 7 -7.75 -17.90 -0.98
CA ASP A 7 -7.60 -17.89 -2.43
C ASP A 7 -6.69 -16.74 -2.85
N PRO A 8 -5.39 -16.89 -2.66
CA PRO A 8 -4.44 -15.83 -2.98
C PRO A 8 -4.40 -15.46 -4.47
N GLY A 9 -4.96 -16.30 -5.34
CA GLY A 9 -5.08 -16.01 -6.77
C GLY A 9 -6.23 -15.06 -7.11
N ASN A 10 -7.15 -14.80 -6.18
CA ASN A 10 -8.30 -13.92 -6.43
C ASN A 10 -7.89 -12.45 -6.33
N SER A 11 -7.83 -11.78 -7.47
CA SER A 11 -7.36 -10.40 -7.57
C SER A 11 -8.24 -9.41 -6.80
N GLU A 12 -9.55 -9.63 -6.79
CA GLU A 12 -10.48 -8.78 -6.06
C GLU A 12 -10.23 -8.85 -4.55
N TRP A 13 -10.05 -10.04 -4.02
CA TRP A 13 -9.76 -10.23 -2.59
C TRP A 13 -8.39 -9.67 -2.22
N GLN A 14 -7.40 -9.82 -3.08
CA GLN A 14 -6.08 -9.23 -2.88
C GLN A 14 -6.17 -7.70 -2.87
N ARG A 15 -6.94 -7.12 -3.78
CA ARG A 15 -7.16 -5.67 -3.81
C ARG A 15 -7.84 -5.19 -2.51
N ASP A 16 -8.85 -5.92 -2.03
CA ASP A 16 -9.52 -5.60 -0.76
C ASP A 16 -8.53 -5.61 0.41
N LEU A 17 -7.63 -6.58 0.43
CA LEU A 17 -6.60 -6.67 1.46
C LEU A 17 -5.64 -5.47 1.40
N SER A 18 -5.23 -5.07 0.20
CA SER A 18 -4.41 -3.88 -0.02
C SER A 18 -5.09 -2.63 0.53
N VAL A 19 -6.38 -2.45 0.24
CA VAL A 19 -7.16 -1.32 0.75
C VAL A 19 -7.24 -1.36 2.28
N SER A 20 -7.41 -2.54 2.86
CA SER A 20 -7.44 -2.71 4.32
C SER A 20 -6.12 -2.29 4.97
N HIS A 21 -4.99 -2.66 4.39
CA HIS A 21 -3.69 -2.22 4.88
C HIS A 21 -3.53 -0.70 4.83
N ASN A 22 -4.02 -0.06 3.76
CA ASN A 22 -3.99 1.39 3.64
C ASN A 22 -4.84 2.06 4.73
N LYS A 23 -6.01 1.52 5.04
CA LYS A 23 -6.86 2.04 6.10
C LYS A 23 -6.21 1.89 7.48
N VAL A 24 -5.59 0.75 7.75
CA VAL A 24 -4.84 0.55 9.00
C VAL A 24 -3.70 1.55 9.09
N GLY A 25 -2.97 1.76 8.00
CA GLY A 25 -1.92 2.77 7.95
C GLY A 25 -2.43 4.16 8.24
N ASP A 26 -3.57 4.55 7.67
CA ASP A 26 -4.19 5.86 7.91
C ASP A 26 -4.54 6.04 9.39
N MET A 27 -5.08 5.03 10.03
CA MET A 27 -5.41 5.07 11.46
C MET A 27 -4.15 5.20 12.32
N LEU A 28 -3.11 4.44 12.01
CA LEU A 28 -1.84 4.52 12.75
C LEU A 28 -1.18 5.89 12.57
N ALA A 29 -1.22 6.44 11.36
CA ALA A 29 -0.71 7.77 11.10
C ALA A 29 -1.47 8.82 11.91
N ALA A 30 -2.78 8.71 12.00
CA ALA A 30 -3.62 9.64 12.75
C ALA A 30 -3.34 9.59 14.26
N THR A 31 -2.89 8.44 14.77
CA THR A 31 -2.53 8.29 16.19
C THR A 31 -1.06 8.60 16.48
N GLY A 32 -0.30 9.02 15.49
CA GLY A 32 1.11 9.36 15.64
C GLY A 32 2.09 8.20 15.53
N ASP A 33 1.62 7.00 15.17
CA ASP A 33 2.48 5.84 14.96
C ASP A 33 2.97 5.79 13.50
N GLY A 34 3.94 6.63 13.18
CA GLY A 34 4.49 6.72 11.83
C GLY A 34 5.18 5.45 11.37
N ALA A 35 5.88 4.75 12.25
CA ALA A 35 6.55 3.51 11.92
C ALA A 35 5.54 2.39 11.61
N GLY A 36 4.49 2.28 12.40
CA GLY A 36 3.42 1.32 12.15
C GLY A 36 2.64 1.63 10.89
N ALA A 37 2.35 2.92 10.65
CA ALA A 37 1.69 3.36 9.43
C ALA A 37 2.51 3.01 8.19
N LEU A 38 3.82 3.25 8.23
CA LEU A 38 4.72 2.94 7.12
C LEU A 38 4.73 1.43 6.85
N ALA A 39 4.79 0.60 7.87
CA ALA A 39 4.75 -0.85 7.72
C ALA A 39 3.46 -1.30 7.03
N ALA A 40 2.31 -0.77 7.46
CA ALA A 40 1.01 -1.10 6.86
C ALA A 40 0.94 -0.65 5.40
N TYR A 41 1.40 0.56 5.09
CA TYR A 41 1.41 1.06 3.71
C TYR A 41 2.32 0.22 2.81
N ARG A 42 3.47 -0.22 3.31
CA ARG A 42 4.39 -1.07 2.54
C ARG A 42 3.77 -2.44 2.23
N GLU A 43 3.04 -3.01 3.16
CA GLU A 43 2.33 -4.27 2.91
C GLU A 43 1.25 -4.09 1.85
N GLY A 44 0.47 -3.02 1.93
CA GLY A 44 -0.52 -2.69 0.90
C GLY A 44 0.11 -2.46 -0.46
N MET A 45 1.24 -1.75 -0.49
CA MET A 45 1.99 -1.50 -1.72
C MET A 45 2.50 -2.80 -2.36
N ALA A 46 2.97 -3.75 -1.57
CA ALA A 46 3.45 -5.02 -2.08
C ALA A 46 2.33 -5.77 -2.82
N ILE A 47 1.12 -5.75 -2.28
CA ILE A 47 -0.04 -6.36 -2.92
C ILE A 47 -0.42 -5.61 -4.20
N SER A 48 -0.50 -4.29 -4.15
CA SER A 48 -0.82 -3.46 -5.32
C SER A 48 0.21 -3.62 -6.43
N SER A 49 1.48 -3.71 -6.08
CA SER A 49 2.57 -3.92 -7.02
C SER A 49 2.45 -5.28 -7.71
N ALA A 50 2.14 -6.32 -6.97
CA ALA A 50 1.95 -7.66 -7.52
C ALA A 50 0.76 -7.71 -8.49
N LEU A 51 -0.36 -7.06 -8.14
CA LEU A 51 -1.53 -6.99 -9.01
C LEU A 51 -1.23 -6.21 -10.29
N ALA A 52 -0.61 -5.04 -10.17
CA ALA A 52 -0.25 -4.23 -11.33
C ALA A 52 0.73 -4.93 -12.27
N ALA A 53 1.63 -5.73 -11.73
CA ALA A 53 2.57 -6.52 -12.53
C ALA A 53 1.88 -7.67 -13.27
N ARG A 54 0.81 -8.23 -12.71
CA ARG A 54 0.04 -9.31 -13.35
C ARG A 54 -0.76 -8.83 -14.55
N ASP A 55 -1.23 -7.58 -14.51
CA ASP A 55 -2.01 -6.99 -15.59
C ASP A 55 -1.62 -5.52 -15.78
N PRO A 56 -0.52 -5.26 -16.49
CA PRO A 56 -0.05 -3.89 -16.71
C PRO A 56 -1.03 -2.98 -17.45
N GLY A 57 -1.98 -3.57 -18.17
CA GLY A 57 -3.03 -2.83 -18.88
C GLY A 57 -4.19 -2.41 -18.00
N ASN A 58 -4.24 -2.87 -16.74
CA ASN A 58 -5.32 -2.52 -15.83
C ASN A 58 -5.03 -1.16 -15.18
N SER A 59 -5.66 -0.10 -15.70
CA SER A 59 -5.41 1.26 -15.23
C SER A 59 -5.81 1.46 -13.77
N GLU A 60 -6.83 0.76 -13.29
CA GLU A 60 -7.25 0.81 -11.89
C GLU A 60 -6.16 0.27 -10.95
N TRP A 61 -5.56 -0.85 -11.31
CA TRP A 61 -4.47 -1.44 -10.52
C TRP A 61 -3.21 -0.58 -10.57
N GLN A 62 -2.91 0.03 -11.70
CA GLN A 62 -1.80 0.98 -11.81
C GLN A 62 -2.04 2.21 -10.94
N ARG A 63 -3.27 2.70 -10.89
CA ARG A 63 -3.65 3.81 -10.02
C ARG A 63 -3.52 3.44 -8.55
N ASP A 64 -3.97 2.25 -8.15
CA ASP A 64 -3.82 1.76 -6.78
C ASP A 64 -2.35 1.73 -6.37
N LEU A 65 -1.48 1.30 -7.27
CA LEU A 65 -0.04 1.28 -7.02
C LEU A 65 0.52 2.70 -6.83
N SER A 66 0.09 3.66 -7.66
CA SER A 66 0.49 5.07 -7.52
C SER A 66 0.06 5.63 -6.16
N VAL A 67 -1.16 5.36 -5.72
CA VAL A 67 -1.64 5.78 -4.41
C VAL A 67 -0.79 5.19 -3.31
N SER A 68 -0.44 3.91 -3.41
CA SER A 68 0.42 3.24 -2.42
C SER A 68 1.81 3.86 -2.36
N HIS A 69 2.42 4.18 -3.49
CA HIS A 69 3.70 4.89 -3.53
C HIS A 69 3.62 6.25 -2.83
N ASN A 70 2.56 7.01 -3.09
CA ASN A 70 2.37 8.31 -2.46
C ASN A 70 2.22 8.18 -0.93
N LYS A 71 1.46 7.19 -0.46
CA LYS A 71 1.30 6.97 0.98
C LYS A 71 2.63 6.61 1.66
N VAL A 72 3.42 5.74 1.06
CA VAL A 72 4.75 5.39 1.56
C VAL A 72 5.66 6.62 1.56
N GLY A 73 5.68 7.37 0.47
CA GLY A 73 6.48 8.59 0.36
C GLY A 73 6.10 9.63 1.40
N ASP A 74 4.80 9.84 1.62
CA ASP A 74 4.30 10.79 2.60
C ASP A 74 4.74 10.40 4.02
N MET A 75 4.68 9.10 4.36
CA MET A 75 5.12 8.64 5.67
C MET A 75 6.63 8.75 5.86
N LEU A 76 7.41 8.45 4.84
CA LEU A 76 8.86 8.63 4.89
C LEU A 76 9.23 10.10 5.10
N ALA A 77 8.55 11.00 4.42
CA ALA A 77 8.75 12.44 4.62
C ALA A 77 8.34 12.87 6.03
N ALA A 78 7.23 12.36 6.54
CA ALA A 78 6.74 12.68 7.88
C ALA A 78 7.65 12.16 8.98
N THR A 79 8.35 11.05 8.75
CA THR A 79 9.32 10.49 9.69
C THR A 79 10.73 11.07 9.54
N GLY A 80 10.92 12.03 8.64
CA GLY A 80 12.19 12.71 8.44
C GLY A 80 13.13 12.04 7.44
N ASP A 81 12.69 11.01 6.72
CA ASP A 81 13.49 10.34 5.69
C ASP A 81 13.20 10.95 4.31
N GLY A 82 13.73 12.14 4.06
CA GLY A 82 13.53 12.85 2.79
C GLY A 82 14.07 12.10 1.58
N ALA A 83 15.20 11.42 1.71
CA ALA A 83 15.79 10.65 0.61
C ALA A 83 14.92 9.44 0.27
N GLY A 84 14.41 8.74 1.28
CA GLY A 84 13.49 7.63 1.10
C GLY A 84 12.17 8.06 0.50
N ALA A 85 11.65 9.23 0.89
CA ALA A 85 10.42 9.79 0.33
C ALA A 85 10.58 10.07 -1.17
N LEU A 86 11.67 10.68 -1.58
CA LEU A 86 11.93 10.94 -3.00
C LEU A 86 12.02 9.65 -3.81
N ALA A 87 12.60 8.61 -3.25
CA ALA A 87 12.69 7.31 -3.92
C ALA A 87 11.33 6.63 -4.05
N ALA A 88 10.39 6.88 -3.11
CA ALA A 88 9.05 6.29 -3.13
C ALA A 88 8.14 6.98 -4.14
N TYR A 89 8.25 8.30 -4.27
CA TYR A 89 7.45 9.03 -5.25
C TYR A 89 7.87 8.66 -6.67
#